data_6763c51db7664a6e2929488e9cd5ab99
#
_entry.id   6763c51db7664a6e2929488e9cd5ab99
#
_cell.length_a   1.000
_cell.length_b   1.000
_cell.length_c   1.000
_cell.angle_alpha   90.00
_cell.angle_beta   90.00
_cell.angle_gamma   90.00
#
_symmetry.space_group_name_H-M   'P 1'
#
loop_
_entity.id
_entity.type
_entity.pdbx_description
1 polymer ?
#
loop_
_entity_poly.entity_id
_entity_poly.type
_entity_poly.pdbx_seq_one_letter_code
_entity_poly.pdbx_strand_id
1 'polypeptide(L)'
;MNMKVDLCGVTLNNPVMTASGTFGAGEEYSEFVDLNRLGAVVTKGVANVPWEGNPTPRVAEVYGGMLNAIGLQNPGIDLFIERDIPFLKKYDTRIVVNVCGHTTSEYIEVVDRLADQPVDLLEINISCPNVKEGGIAFGQNPKAAEEITRAVKKYAKQPVIMKLSPNVTSISEMAKAVEAGGADAISLINTLTGMKIDINRKTFALANKTGGVSGPAIHPIAVRMVYEAANAVNVPIIGMGGIETAEDAIEMLLVGASAVSVGTANFYN
;
A
#
# COMPACT_ATOMS: atom_id res chain seq x y z
N MET A 1 3.66 11.91 25.86
CA MET A 1 2.59 12.30 24.93
C MET A 1 1.88 11.02 24.49
N ASN A 2 0.55 10.99 24.49
CA ASN A 2 -0.18 9.83 23.96
C ASN A 2 -0.28 9.97 22.42
N MET A 3 0.34 9.06 21.70
CA MET A 3 0.33 9.05 20.23
C MET A 3 -0.59 7.96 19.66
N LYS A 4 -1.35 7.26 20.52
CA LYS A 4 -2.25 6.20 20.08
C LYS A 4 -3.34 6.73 19.16
N VAL A 5 -3.62 5.97 18.11
CA VAL A 5 -4.65 6.28 17.11
C VAL A 5 -5.57 5.07 16.97
N ASP A 6 -6.88 5.29 16.94
CA ASP A 6 -7.84 4.26 16.53
C ASP A 6 -7.96 4.28 15.00
N LEU A 7 -7.79 3.11 14.39
CA LEU A 7 -8.00 2.90 12.96
C LEU A 7 -9.02 1.76 12.79
N CYS A 8 -10.27 2.12 12.55
CA CYS A 8 -11.37 1.15 12.35
C CYS A 8 -11.57 0.18 13.53
N GLY A 9 -11.44 0.66 14.79
CA GLY A 9 -11.53 -0.15 15.99
C GLY A 9 -10.24 -0.88 16.39
N VAL A 10 -9.16 -0.73 15.60
CA VAL A 10 -7.83 -1.25 15.91
C VAL A 10 -6.96 -0.11 16.45
N THR A 11 -6.52 -0.23 17.70
CA THR A 11 -5.62 0.77 18.32
C THR A 11 -4.19 0.56 17.83
N LEU A 12 -3.64 1.57 17.15
CA LEU A 12 -2.21 1.68 16.83
C LEU A 12 -1.48 2.39 17.96
N ASN A 13 -0.25 1.98 18.30
CA ASN A 13 0.58 2.62 19.33
C ASN A 13 1.00 4.05 18.96
N ASN A 14 1.08 4.34 17.65
CA ASN A 14 1.30 5.66 17.06
C ASN A 14 0.82 5.66 15.61
N PRO A 15 0.72 6.82 14.93
CA PRO A 15 0.17 6.90 13.57
C PRO A 15 1.14 6.45 12.46
N VAL A 16 2.38 6.04 12.77
CA VAL A 16 3.40 5.73 11.76
C VAL A 16 3.38 4.25 11.42
N MET A 17 3.20 3.97 10.14
CA MET A 17 3.17 2.63 9.55
C MET A 17 4.23 2.50 8.45
N THR A 18 4.61 1.28 8.10
CA THR A 18 5.40 1.04 6.88
C THR A 18 4.49 1.01 5.65
N ALA A 19 5.03 1.35 4.46
CA ALA A 19 4.29 1.16 3.21
C ALA A 19 4.61 -0.20 2.59
N SER A 20 3.58 -0.87 2.09
CA SER A 20 3.73 -2.15 1.39
C SER A 20 4.74 -2.07 0.25
N GLY A 21 5.59 -3.11 0.16
CA GLY A 21 6.59 -3.26 -0.89
C GLY A 21 7.94 -2.62 -0.60
N THR A 22 8.10 -1.92 0.53
CA THR A 22 9.36 -1.28 0.94
C THR A 22 9.92 -1.84 2.25
N PHE A 23 9.25 -2.81 2.85
CA PHE A 23 9.60 -3.32 4.18
C PHE A 23 9.49 -4.86 4.29
N GLY A 24 9.25 -5.55 3.16
CA GLY A 24 9.01 -7.00 3.17
C GLY A 24 7.87 -7.39 4.10
N ALA A 25 8.10 -8.41 4.92
CA ALA A 25 7.29 -8.74 6.10
C ALA A 25 7.97 -8.28 7.40
N GLY A 26 8.98 -7.42 7.32
CA GLY A 26 9.68 -6.82 8.45
C GLY A 26 10.89 -7.61 8.97
N GLU A 27 11.12 -8.85 8.52
CA GLU A 27 12.20 -9.69 9.02
C GLU A 27 13.58 -9.04 8.81
N GLU A 28 13.90 -8.67 7.56
CA GLU A 28 15.18 -8.04 7.22
C GLU A 28 15.36 -6.68 7.90
N TYR A 29 14.27 -5.92 8.03
CA TYR A 29 14.31 -4.59 8.65
C TYR A 29 14.33 -4.63 10.17
N SER A 30 13.95 -5.75 10.80
CA SER A 30 14.01 -5.91 12.25
C SER A 30 15.44 -5.86 12.80
N GLU A 31 16.44 -6.06 11.94
CA GLU A 31 17.86 -5.91 12.30
C GLU A 31 18.27 -4.44 12.45
N PHE A 32 17.52 -3.51 11.87
CA PHE A 32 17.83 -2.07 11.83
C PHE A 32 16.83 -1.23 12.62
N VAL A 33 15.58 -1.69 12.71
CA VAL A 33 14.47 -0.96 13.33
C VAL A 33 13.75 -1.85 14.33
N ASP A 34 13.54 -1.35 15.54
CA ASP A 34 12.68 -2.00 16.52
C ASP A 34 11.21 -1.89 16.08
N LEU A 35 10.63 -3.00 15.63
CA LEU A 35 9.26 -3.05 15.12
C LEU A 35 8.21 -2.70 16.19
N ASN A 36 8.53 -2.82 17.49
CA ASN A 36 7.64 -2.39 18.58
C ASN A 36 7.40 -0.87 18.58
N ARG A 37 8.26 -0.09 17.91
CA ARG A 37 8.12 1.37 17.79
C ARG A 37 7.18 1.79 16.66
N LEU A 38 6.74 0.86 15.80
CA LEU A 38 5.83 1.14 14.69
C LEU A 38 4.38 0.96 15.14
N GLY A 39 3.49 1.83 14.66
CA GLY A 39 2.05 1.67 14.85
C GLY A 39 1.52 0.44 14.13
N ALA A 40 2.02 0.18 12.92
CA ALA A 40 1.76 -1.05 12.18
C ALA A 40 2.86 -1.37 11.17
N VAL A 41 3.03 -2.65 10.87
CA VAL A 41 3.77 -3.14 9.70
C VAL A 41 2.76 -3.48 8.61
N VAL A 42 2.85 -2.77 7.46
CA VAL A 42 2.10 -3.13 6.25
C VAL A 42 2.99 -4.04 5.41
N THR A 43 2.58 -5.27 5.23
CA THR A 43 3.40 -6.30 4.60
C THR A 43 3.54 -6.11 3.09
N LYS A 44 4.47 -6.82 2.49
CA LYS A 44 4.51 -7.02 1.03
C LYS A 44 3.17 -7.59 0.57
N GLY A 45 2.74 -7.21 -0.65
CA GLY A 45 1.53 -7.75 -1.25
C GLY A 45 1.55 -9.28 -1.26
N VAL A 46 0.47 -9.88 -0.77
CA VAL A 46 0.28 -11.33 -0.67
C VAL A 46 -0.76 -11.75 -1.71
N ALA A 47 -0.41 -12.69 -2.58
CA ALA A 47 -1.30 -13.30 -3.56
C ALA A 47 -1.69 -14.72 -3.13
N ASN A 48 -2.67 -15.31 -3.82
CA ASN A 48 -3.12 -16.69 -3.57
C ASN A 48 -2.04 -17.75 -3.87
N VAL A 49 -1.12 -17.44 -4.80
CA VAL A 49 0.03 -18.27 -5.18
C VAL A 49 1.31 -17.41 -5.25
N PRO A 50 2.51 -18.01 -5.26
CA PRO A 50 3.75 -17.25 -5.47
C PRO A 50 3.79 -16.53 -6.81
N TRP A 51 4.27 -15.28 -6.82
CA TRP A 51 4.50 -14.51 -8.05
C TRP A 51 5.97 -14.16 -8.20
N GLU A 52 6.53 -14.41 -9.39
CA GLU A 52 7.93 -14.12 -9.74
C GLU A 52 8.21 -12.60 -9.87
N GLY A 53 7.21 -11.81 -10.18
CA GLY A 53 7.36 -10.40 -10.51
C GLY A 53 7.87 -10.17 -11.94
N ASN A 54 8.26 -8.92 -12.23
CA ASN A 54 8.73 -8.53 -13.56
C ASN A 54 10.23 -8.84 -13.76
N PRO A 55 10.70 -8.94 -15.01
CA PRO A 55 12.11 -9.08 -15.33
C PRO A 55 12.95 -7.88 -14.85
N THR A 56 14.23 -8.12 -14.58
CA THR A 56 15.23 -7.08 -14.28
C THR A 56 15.81 -6.45 -15.56
N PRO A 57 16.30 -5.18 -15.48
CA PRO A 57 16.31 -4.27 -14.35
C PRO A 57 14.91 -3.73 -14.04
N ARG A 58 14.55 -3.69 -12.76
CA ARG A 58 13.20 -3.30 -12.32
C ARG A 58 13.17 -2.20 -11.26
N VAL A 59 14.32 -1.61 -10.98
CA VAL A 59 14.50 -0.42 -10.13
C VAL A 59 15.48 0.52 -10.80
N ALA A 60 15.23 1.82 -10.71
CA ALA A 60 16.13 2.85 -11.18
C ALA A 60 15.97 4.13 -10.34
N GLU A 61 17.08 4.77 -9.99
CA GLU A 61 17.07 6.08 -9.36
C GLU A 61 16.58 7.14 -10.33
N VAL A 62 15.83 8.11 -9.81
CA VAL A 62 15.41 9.32 -10.53
C VAL A 62 15.63 10.54 -9.63
N TYR A 63 15.54 11.73 -10.19
CA TYR A 63 15.67 12.94 -9.41
C TYR A 63 14.54 13.03 -8.37
N GLY A 64 14.93 13.10 -7.09
CA GLY A 64 14.00 13.19 -5.97
C GLY A 64 13.23 11.88 -5.65
N GLY A 65 13.80 10.72 -6.02
CA GLY A 65 13.17 9.44 -5.68
C GLY A 65 13.64 8.27 -6.53
N MET A 66 12.74 7.33 -6.77
CA MET A 66 13.04 6.13 -7.54
C MET A 66 11.87 5.68 -8.42
N LEU A 67 12.21 4.93 -9.47
CA LEU A 67 11.28 4.18 -10.30
C LEU A 67 11.37 2.70 -9.92
N ASN A 68 10.22 2.05 -9.79
CA ASN A 68 10.17 0.61 -9.65
C ASN A 68 9.12 -0.03 -10.56
N ALA A 69 9.42 -1.24 -11.01
CA ALA A 69 8.51 -2.12 -11.72
C ALA A 69 8.68 -3.55 -11.17
N ILE A 70 8.56 -3.73 -9.86
CA ILE A 70 8.78 -5.03 -9.18
C ILE A 70 7.77 -6.08 -9.66
N GLY A 71 6.51 -5.69 -9.95
CA GLY A 71 5.48 -6.61 -10.40
C GLY A 71 4.93 -7.51 -9.30
N LEU A 72 4.84 -6.99 -8.06
CA LEU A 72 4.27 -7.68 -6.90
C LEU A 72 4.89 -9.05 -6.58
N GLN A 73 6.20 -9.25 -6.84
CA GLN A 73 6.88 -10.47 -6.41
C GLN A 73 6.58 -10.77 -4.95
N ASN A 74 6.07 -11.98 -4.68
CA ASN A 74 5.70 -12.41 -3.34
C ASN A 74 5.68 -13.94 -3.22
N PRO A 75 5.78 -14.49 -2.00
CA PRO A 75 5.87 -15.92 -1.77
C PRO A 75 4.50 -16.65 -1.77
N GLY A 76 3.39 -15.92 -1.91
CA GLY A 76 2.04 -16.47 -1.79
C GLY A 76 1.55 -16.61 -0.36
N ILE A 77 0.23 -16.85 -0.21
CA ILE A 77 -0.47 -16.86 1.08
C ILE A 77 0.00 -18.00 2.00
N ASP A 78 0.39 -19.17 1.46
CA ASP A 78 0.79 -20.31 2.28
C ASP A 78 2.03 -20.00 3.11
N LEU A 79 3.10 -19.53 2.45
CA LEU A 79 4.34 -19.19 3.13
C LEU A 79 4.17 -17.96 4.03
N PHE A 80 3.31 -17.01 3.65
CA PHE A 80 2.98 -15.86 4.48
C PHE A 80 2.35 -16.28 5.82
N ILE A 81 1.39 -17.21 5.80
CA ILE A 81 0.76 -17.74 7.02
C ILE A 81 1.76 -18.53 7.86
N GLU A 82 2.56 -19.38 7.23
CA GLU A 82 3.49 -20.28 7.92
C GLU A 82 4.70 -19.55 8.53
N ARG A 83 5.24 -18.53 7.84
CA ARG A 83 6.50 -17.86 8.20
C ARG A 83 6.29 -16.45 8.74
N ASP A 84 5.58 -15.60 7.97
CA ASP A 84 5.60 -14.16 8.18
C ASP A 84 4.68 -13.74 9.35
N ILE A 85 3.50 -14.34 9.47
CA ILE A 85 2.61 -14.07 10.60
C ILE A 85 3.25 -14.45 11.93
N PRO A 86 3.80 -15.67 12.13
CA PRO A 86 4.49 -16.04 13.38
C PRO A 86 5.69 -15.15 13.69
N PHE A 87 6.41 -14.66 12.69
CA PHE A 87 7.49 -13.70 12.88
C PHE A 87 6.96 -12.37 13.44
N LEU A 88 5.99 -11.75 12.77
CA LEU A 88 5.43 -10.45 13.17
C LEU A 88 4.74 -10.50 14.55
N LYS A 89 4.15 -11.62 14.92
CA LYS A 89 3.51 -11.82 16.25
C LYS A 89 4.48 -11.77 17.42
N LYS A 90 5.78 -11.74 17.20
CA LYS A 90 6.79 -11.54 18.24
C LYS A 90 6.87 -10.09 18.73
N TYR A 91 6.27 -9.15 18.01
CA TYR A 91 6.37 -7.71 18.25
C TYR A 91 5.03 -7.10 18.65
N ASP A 92 5.07 -6.04 19.46
CA ASP A 92 3.89 -5.23 19.80
C ASP A 92 3.65 -4.15 18.73
N THR A 93 3.36 -4.61 17.53
CA THR A 93 2.95 -3.78 16.39
C THR A 93 1.72 -4.38 15.74
N ARG A 94 0.92 -3.60 15.04
CA ARG A 94 -0.23 -4.12 14.30
C ARG A 94 0.21 -4.68 12.95
N ILE A 95 -0.46 -5.75 12.53
CA ILE A 95 -0.17 -6.44 11.27
C ILE A 95 -1.24 -6.04 10.26
N VAL A 96 -0.83 -5.32 9.22
CA VAL A 96 -1.68 -4.97 8.08
C VAL A 96 -1.23 -5.79 6.88
N VAL A 97 -2.08 -6.68 6.40
CA VAL A 97 -1.74 -7.53 5.25
C VAL A 97 -2.15 -6.84 3.96
N ASN A 98 -1.16 -6.49 3.12
CA ASN A 98 -1.46 -6.00 1.77
C ASN A 98 -1.84 -7.20 0.88
N VAL A 99 -3.05 -7.17 0.34
CA VAL A 99 -3.61 -8.25 -0.50
C VAL A 99 -3.59 -7.83 -1.95
N CYS A 100 -3.13 -8.70 -2.83
CA CYS A 100 -3.11 -8.49 -4.27
C CYS A 100 -3.68 -9.68 -5.04
N GLY A 101 -4.19 -9.44 -6.24
CA GLY A 101 -4.75 -10.43 -7.14
C GLY A 101 -4.89 -9.88 -8.55
N HIS A 102 -5.10 -10.76 -9.53
CA HIS A 102 -5.43 -10.40 -10.90
C HIS A 102 -6.95 -10.37 -11.12
N THR A 103 -7.68 -11.18 -10.38
CA THR A 103 -9.13 -11.33 -10.48
C THR A 103 -9.79 -11.13 -9.12
N THR A 104 -11.06 -10.76 -9.10
CA THR A 104 -11.85 -10.65 -7.86
C THR A 104 -11.84 -11.95 -7.06
N SER A 105 -11.85 -13.11 -7.71
CA SER A 105 -11.79 -14.41 -7.04
C SER A 105 -10.46 -14.63 -6.32
N GLU A 106 -9.33 -14.21 -6.89
CA GLU A 106 -8.03 -14.31 -6.23
C GLU A 106 -7.95 -13.43 -4.97
N TYR A 107 -8.47 -12.20 -5.02
CA TYR A 107 -8.58 -11.35 -3.82
C TYR A 107 -9.44 -12.01 -2.74
N ILE A 108 -10.60 -12.57 -3.11
CA ILE A 108 -11.51 -13.24 -2.18
C ILE A 108 -10.83 -14.47 -1.56
N GLU A 109 -10.12 -15.27 -2.34
CA GLU A 109 -9.39 -16.44 -1.86
C GLU A 109 -8.36 -16.07 -0.77
N VAL A 110 -7.56 -15.02 -1.01
CA VAL A 110 -6.58 -14.55 -0.02
C VAL A 110 -7.26 -14.01 1.23
N VAL A 111 -8.31 -13.21 1.07
CA VAL A 111 -9.07 -12.62 2.18
C VAL A 111 -9.74 -13.69 3.04
N ASP A 112 -10.38 -14.68 2.42
CA ASP A 112 -11.03 -15.79 3.12
C ASP A 112 -10.01 -16.61 3.93
N ARG A 113 -8.83 -16.87 3.36
CA ARG A 113 -7.74 -17.56 4.05
C ARG A 113 -7.14 -16.76 5.22
N LEU A 114 -7.22 -15.43 5.17
CA LEU A 114 -6.78 -14.54 6.25
C LEU A 114 -7.86 -14.35 7.33
N ALA A 115 -9.11 -14.72 7.08
CA ALA A 115 -10.22 -14.41 7.96
C ALA A 115 -10.04 -14.92 9.40
N ASP A 116 -9.42 -16.09 9.58
CA ASP A 116 -9.15 -16.70 10.89
C ASP A 116 -7.68 -16.55 11.33
N GLN A 117 -6.87 -15.78 10.59
CA GLN A 117 -5.48 -15.53 10.97
C GLN A 117 -5.37 -14.35 11.94
N PRO A 118 -4.36 -14.36 12.84
CA PRO A 118 -4.17 -13.32 13.84
C PRO A 118 -3.51 -12.07 13.25
N VAL A 119 -4.15 -11.47 12.23
CA VAL A 119 -3.78 -10.20 11.59
C VAL A 119 -4.83 -9.15 11.90
N ASP A 120 -4.45 -7.87 11.95
CA ASP A 120 -5.30 -6.81 12.50
C ASP A 120 -6.15 -6.13 11.42
N LEU A 121 -5.60 -5.87 10.22
CA LEU A 121 -6.26 -5.15 9.12
C LEU A 121 -5.84 -5.75 7.77
N LEU A 122 -6.68 -5.58 6.76
CA LEU A 122 -6.39 -5.96 5.37
C LEU A 122 -6.31 -4.71 4.49
N GLU A 123 -5.18 -4.52 3.78
CA GLU A 123 -5.03 -3.48 2.77
C GLU A 123 -5.19 -4.09 1.37
N ILE A 124 -6.31 -3.83 0.71
CA ILE A 124 -6.61 -4.37 -0.62
C ILE A 124 -5.97 -3.47 -1.69
N ASN A 125 -4.99 -4.00 -2.38
CA ASN A 125 -4.19 -3.26 -3.35
C ASN A 125 -4.81 -3.32 -4.75
N ILE A 126 -5.68 -2.37 -5.06
CA ILE A 126 -6.28 -2.20 -6.39
C ILE A 126 -5.50 -1.21 -7.27
N SER A 127 -4.28 -0.83 -6.88
CA SER A 127 -3.58 0.34 -7.41
C SER A 127 -2.27 0.04 -8.11
N CYS A 128 -1.88 -1.24 -8.30
CA CYS A 128 -0.56 -1.58 -8.84
C CYS A 128 -0.44 -1.26 -10.34
N PRO A 129 0.43 -0.31 -10.75
CA PRO A 129 0.59 0.04 -12.17
C PRO A 129 1.43 -0.99 -12.94
N ASN A 130 2.05 -1.95 -12.26
CA ASN A 130 3.04 -2.87 -12.82
C ASN A 130 2.45 -4.26 -13.15
N VAL A 131 1.14 -4.43 -13.05
CA VAL A 131 0.41 -5.66 -13.38
C VAL A 131 -0.55 -5.37 -14.51
N LYS A 132 -0.45 -6.11 -15.63
CA LYS A 132 -1.23 -5.85 -16.87
C LYS A 132 -2.71 -6.19 -16.73
N GLU A 133 -3.05 -7.12 -15.85
CA GLU A 133 -4.43 -7.56 -15.59
C GLU A 133 -4.72 -7.42 -14.08
N GLY A 134 -5.93 -7.07 -13.70
CA GLY A 134 -6.33 -6.91 -12.31
C GLY A 134 -6.16 -5.50 -11.76
N GLY A 135 -5.18 -5.26 -10.89
CA GLY A 135 -5.04 -4.05 -10.08
C GLY A 135 -5.28 -2.70 -10.77
N ILE A 136 -4.72 -2.47 -11.97
CA ILE A 136 -4.94 -1.23 -12.73
C ILE A 136 -6.41 -1.07 -13.14
N ALA A 137 -7.05 -2.12 -13.65
CA ALA A 137 -8.42 -2.06 -14.14
C ALA A 137 -9.39 -1.69 -13.00
N PHE A 138 -9.19 -2.24 -11.80
CA PHE A 138 -10.00 -1.91 -10.62
C PHE A 138 -9.70 -0.50 -10.10
N GLY A 139 -8.43 -0.09 -10.10
CA GLY A 139 -7.97 1.17 -9.52
C GLY A 139 -8.20 2.42 -10.38
N GLN A 140 -8.68 2.29 -11.62
CA GLN A 140 -8.95 3.41 -12.53
C GLN A 140 -10.43 3.63 -12.85
N ASN A 141 -11.30 2.71 -12.45
CA ASN A 141 -12.73 2.78 -12.70
C ASN A 141 -13.49 2.76 -11.37
N PRO A 142 -14.22 3.84 -11.02
CA PRO A 142 -14.96 3.92 -9.75
C PRO A 142 -15.94 2.76 -9.54
N LYS A 143 -16.68 2.35 -10.58
CA LYS A 143 -17.63 1.24 -10.48
C LYS A 143 -16.94 -0.09 -10.19
N ALA A 144 -15.83 -0.37 -10.88
CA ALA A 144 -15.06 -1.58 -10.63
C ALA A 144 -14.43 -1.58 -9.22
N ALA A 145 -13.96 -0.41 -8.74
CA ALA A 145 -13.46 -0.24 -7.38
C ALA A 145 -14.54 -0.48 -6.32
N GLU A 146 -15.76 0.01 -6.53
CA GLU A 146 -16.91 -0.27 -5.64
C GLU A 146 -17.25 -1.76 -5.63
N GLU A 147 -17.33 -2.38 -6.81
CA GLU A 147 -17.69 -3.80 -6.95
C GLU A 147 -16.69 -4.73 -6.25
N ILE A 148 -15.40 -4.52 -6.44
CA ILE A 148 -14.36 -5.34 -5.76
C ILE A 148 -14.36 -5.10 -4.26
N THR A 149 -14.52 -3.86 -3.81
CA THR A 149 -14.62 -3.53 -2.37
C THR A 149 -15.79 -4.30 -1.75
N ARG A 150 -16.98 -4.23 -2.35
CA ARG A 150 -18.16 -4.93 -1.88
C ARG A 150 -17.98 -6.45 -1.88
N ALA A 151 -17.29 -7.00 -2.88
CA ALA A 151 -17.01 -8.43 -2.96
C ALA A 151 -16.08 -8.88 -1.83
N VAL A 152 -14.99 -8.19 -1.60
CA VAL A 152 -14.02 -8.49 -0.55
C VAL A 152 -14.63 -8.37 0.85
N LYS A 153 -15.41 -7.32 1.10
CA LYS A 153 -16.09 -7.08 2.39
C LYS A 153 -17.02 -8.21 2.84
N LYS A 154 -17.53 -9.02 1.94
CA LYS A 154 -18.39 -10.17 2.27
C LYS A 154 -17.62 -11.30 2.95
N TYR A 155 -16.32 -11.41 2.72
CA TYR A 155 -15.47 -12.49 3.21
C TYR A 155 -14.50 -12.03 4.31
N ALA A 156 -14.15 -10.74 4.34
CA ALA A 156 -13.26 -10.18 5.34
C ALA A 156 -13.91 -10.18 6.73
N LYS A 157 -13.19 -10.70 7.72
CA LYS A 157 -13.52 -10.54 9.15
C LYS A 157 -12.80 -9.35 9.78
N GLN A 158 -11.63 -9.01 9.24
CA GLN A 158 -10.86 -7.83 9.64
C GLN A 158 -11.38 -6.57 8.93
N PRO A 159 -11.15 -5.37 9.48
CA PRO A 159 -11.41 -4.14 8.77
C PRO A 159 -10.60 -4.06 7.46
N VAL A 160 -11.23 -3.52 6.41
CA VAL A 160 -10.70 -3.45 5.04
C VAL A 160 -10.30 -2.02 4.70
N ILE A 161 -9.03 -1.84 4.37
CA ILE A 161 -8.44 -0.62 3.82
C ILE A 161 -8.37 -0.78 2.29
N MET A 162 -8.88 0.19 1.53
CA MET A 162 -8.73 0.17 0.06
C MET A 162 -7.58 1.08 -0.34
N LYS A 163 -6.55 0.51 -1.01
CA LYS A 163 -5.38 1.27 -1.46
C LYS A 163 -5.58 1.80 -2.86
N LEU A 164 -5.61 3.14 -2.98
CA LEU A 164 -5.91 3.85 -4.22
C LEU A 164 -4.67 4.23 -5.03
N SER A 165 -4.87 4.26 -6.36
CA SER A 165 -3.90 4.73 -7.34
C SER A 165 -3.98 6.25 -7.51
N PRO A 166 -2.85 6.97 -7.66
CA PRO A 166 -2.85 8.37 -8.06
C PRO A 166 -3.10 8.58 -9.56
N ASN A 167 -3.06 7.51 -10.37
CA ASN A 167 -3.14 7.56 -11.83
C ASN A 167 -4.61 7.58 -12.30
N VAL A 168 -5.37 8.53 -11.76
CA VAL A 168 -6.81 8.71 -11.99
C VAL A 168 -7.13 10.19 -12.23
N THR A 169 -8.25 10.45 -12.88
CA THR A 169 -8.72 11.82 -13.12
C THR A 169 -9.22 12.50 -11.87
N SER A 170 -9.93 11.75 -11.00
CA SER A 170 -10.48 12.25 -9.74
C SER A 170 -10.28 11.23 -8.63
N ILE A 171 -9.44 11.58 -7.66
CA ILE A 171 -9.21 10.75 -6.48
C ILE A 171 -10.45 10.74 -5.56
N SER A 172 -11.19 11.84 -5.52
CA SER A 172 -12.41 11.97 -4.74
C SER A 172 -13.52 11.02 -5.22
N GLU A 173 -13.65 10.83 -6.54
CA GLU A 173 -14.62 9.86 -7.10
C GLU A 173 -14.23 8.42 -6.74
N MET A 174 -12.95 8.10 -6.81
CA MET A 174 -12.44 6.78 -6.41
C MET A 174 -12.67 6.52 -4.92
N ALA A 175 -12.38 7.51 -4.07
CA ALA A 175 -12.59 7.43 -2.63
C ALA A 175 -14.06 7.17 -2.28
N LYS A 176 -14.99 7.94 -2.88
CA LYS A 176 -16.45 7.74 -2.72
C LYS A 176 -16.91 6.35 -3.17
N ALA A 177 -16.35 5.85 -4.26
CA ALA A 177 -16.72 4.54 -4.80
C ALA A 177 -16.34 3.41 -3.83
N VAL A 178 -15.11 3.42 -3.28
CA VAL A 178 -14.70 2.39 -2.34
C VAL A 178 -15.41 2.52 -0.98
N GLU A 179 -15.72 3.73 -0.51
CA GLU A 179 -16.57 3.95 0.66
C GLU A 179 -17.99 3.37 0.42
N ALA A 180 -18.59 3.63 -0.73
CA ALA A 180 -19.91 3.05 -1.11
C ALA A 180 -19.85 1.52 -1.23
N GLY A 181 -18.71 0.95 -1.57
CA GLY A 181 -18.44 -0.48 -1.54
C GLY A 181 -18.32 -1.07 -0.14
N GLY A 182 -18.20 -0.25 0.89
CA GLY A 182 -18.10 -0.64 2.30
C GLY A 182 -16.67 -0.72 2.85
N ALA A 183 -15.71 0.01 2.26
CA ALA A 183 -14.37 0.16 2.84
C ALA A 183 -14.44 0.75 4.25
N ASP A 184 -13.64 0.23 5.17
CA ASP A 184 -13.55 0.76 6.54
C ASP A 184 -12.54 1.91 6.62
N ALA A 185 -11.50 1.89 5.76
CA ALA A 185 -10.54 2.97 5.60
C ALA A 185 -10.00 3.02 4.15
N ILE A 186 -9.28 4.10 3.83
CA ILE A 186 -8.65 4.28 2.52
C ILE A 186 -7.19 4.62 2.73
N SER A 187 -6.28 3.98 1.99
CA SER A 187 -4.88 4.36 1.91
C SER A 187 -4.56 4.94 0.53
N LEU A 188 -3.80 6.02 0.48
CA LEU A 188 -3.35 6.68 -0.74
C LEU A 188 -2.10 7.54 -0.48
N ILE A 189 -1.21 7.65 -1.43
CA ILE A 189 -1.29 7.21 -2.82
C ILE A 189 -0.28 6.07 -3.07
N ASN A 190 -0.59 5.20 -4.06
CA ASN A 190 0.43 4.38 -4.66
C ASN A 190 1.34 5.26 -5.55
N THR A 191 2.16 4.68 -6.39
CA THR A 191 3.16 5.37 -7.19
C THR A 191 2.59 5.98 -8.48
N LEU A 192 3.15 7.12 -8.90
CA LEU A 192 2.82 7.75 -10.18
C LEU A 192 3.52 7.02 -11.32
N THR A 193 2.85 6.80 -12.44
CA THR A 193 3.45 6.17 -13.60
C THR A 193 4.49 7.10 -14.24
N GLY A 194 5.71 6.59 -14.43
CA GLY A 194 6.81 7.31 -15.05
C GLY A 194 7.70 6.42 -15.90
N MET A 195 8.71 7.02 -16.53
CA MET A 195 9.68 6.36 -17.39
C MET A 195 11.06 7.02 -17.25
N LYS A 196 12.13 6.22 -17.38
CA LYS A 196 13.50 6.72 -17.51
C LYS A 196 14.19 6.07 -18.68
N ILE A 197 14.93 6.88 -19.45
CA ILE A 197 15.80 6.44 -20.54
C ILE A 197 17.26 6.52 -20.09
N ASP A 198 18.00 5.44 -20.32
CA ASP A 198 19.46 5.45 -20.25
C ASP A 198 19.99 6.01 -21.59
N ILE A 199 20.41 7.27 -21.57
CA ILE A 199 20.86 7.99 -22.77
C ILE A 199 22.18 7.43 -23.34
N ASN A 200 23.01 6.81 -22.47
CA ASN A 200 24.28 6.23 -22.90
C ASN A 200 24.06 4.91 -23.62
N ARG A 201 23.18 4.07 -23.09
CA ARG A 201 22.80 2.78 -23.68
C ARG A 201 21.71 2.91 -24.74
N LYS A 202 21.06 4.07 -24.86
CA LYS A 202 19.95 4.37 -25.77
C LYS A 202 18.79 3.37 -25.62
N THR A 203 18.45 3.03 -24.38
CA THR A 203 17.42 2.06 -24.04
C THR A 203 16.64 2.48 -22.78
N PHE A 204 15.62 1.73 -22.42
CA PHE A 204 14.85 1.94 -21.19
C PHE A 204 15.67 1.54 -19.96
N ALA A 205 15.60 2.33 -18.89
CA ALA A 205 16.24 2.00 -17.61
C ALA A 205 15.60 0.79 -16.92
N LEU A 206 14.32 0.55 -17.15
CA LEU A 206 13.58 -0.61 -16.65
C LEU A 206 13.22 -1.56 -17.79
N ALA A 207 13.29 -2.87 -17.54
CA ALA A 207 12.86 -3.88 -18.52
C ALA A 207 11.38 -3.73 -18.91
N ASN A 208 10.54 -3.30 -17.96
CA ASN A 208 9.10 -3.05 -18.16
C ASN A 208 8.81 -1.71 -18.87
N LYS A 209 9.84 -0.94 -19.26
CA LYS A 209 9.81 0.40 -19.87
C LYS A 209 9.28 1.49 -18.94
N THR A 210 8.09 1.31 -18.38
CA THR A 210 7.46 2.18 -17.38
C THR A 210 7.55 1.56 -15.99
N GLY A 211 7.43 2.39 -14.96
CA GLY A 211 7.38 1.99 -13.55
C GLY A 211 6.68 3.03 -12.70
N GLY A 212 6.53 2.72 -11.43
CA GLY A 212 5.99 3.65 -10.45
C GLY A 212 7.06 4.55 -9.88
N VAL A 213 6.86 5.87 -9.94
CA VAL A 213 7.69 6.90 -9.29
C VAL A 213 7.27 7.05 -7.84
N SER A 214 8.24 7.02 -6.93
CA SER A 214 8.06 7.23 -5.49
C SER A 214 9.21 8.07 -4.93
N GLY A 215 9.09 8.54 -3.70
CA GLY A 215 10.08 9.40 -3.02
C GLY A 215 9.62 10.86 -2.90
N PRO A 216 10.48 11.77 -2.42
CA PRO A 216 10.11 13.15 -2.09
C PRO A 216 9.45 13.93 -3.22
N ALA A 217 9.83 13.66 -4.46
CA ALA A 217 9.28 14.36 -5.63
C ALA A 217 7.75 14.24 -5.77
N ILE A 218 7.14 13.18 -5.22
CA ILE A 218 5.68 13.01 -5.28
C ILE A 218 4.93 13.53 -4.05
N HIS A 219 5.63 13.98 -3.00
CA HIS A 219 5.01 14.39 -1.75
C HIS A 219 3.91 15.46 -1.92
N PRO A 220 4.12 16.58 -2.60
CA PRO A 220 3.07 17.61 -2.76
C PRO A 220 1.83 17.09 -3.53
N ILE A 221 2.01 16.10 -4.40
CA ILE A 221 0.90 15.47 -5.11
C ILE A 221 0.12 14.57 -4.14
N ALA A 222 0.83 13.82 -3.31
CA ALA A 222 0.22 12.96 -2.30
C ALA A 222 -0.57 13.77 -1.27
N VAL A 223 0.00 14.87 -0.74
CA VAL A 223 -0.66 15.79 0.19
C VAL A 223 -1.98 16.31 -0.39
N ARG A 224 -1.97 16.80 -1.64
CA ARG A 224 -3.19 17.26 -2.32
C ARG A 224 -4.23 16.14 -2.44
N MET A 225 -3.83 14.94 -2.85
CA MET A 225 -4.77 13.83 -3.03
C MET A 225 -5.34 13.32 -1.71
N VAL A 226 -4.54 13.31 -0.63
CA VAL A 226 -5.02 13.00 0.73
C VAL A 226 -6.06 14.02 1.18
N TYR A 227 -5.80 15.32 0.98
CA TYR A 227 -6.76 16.39 1.28
C TYR A 227 -8.08 16.22 0.52
N GLU A 228 -8.00 15.97 -0.80
CA GLU A 228 -9.19 15.77 -1.64
C GLU A 228 -10.01 14.54 -1.21
N ALA A 229 -9.34 13.43 -0.87
CA ALA A 229 -10.01 12.23 -0.40
C ALA A 229 -10.64 12.43 0.99
N ALA A 230 -9.90 13.01 1.94
CA ALA A 230 -10.38 13.27 3.29
C ALA A 230 -11.62 14.20 3.33
N ASN A 231 -11.72 15.14 2.38
CA ASN A 231 -12.92 15.99 2.25
C ASN A 231 -14.07 15.34 1.48
N ALA A 232 -13.85 14.17 0.85
CA ALA A 232 -14.85 13.51 0.02
C ALA A 232 -15.58 12.37 0.72
N VAL A 233 -15.00 11.79 1.77
CA VAL A 233 -15.50 10.61 2.47
C VAL A 233 -15.46 10.78 3.98
N ASN A 234 -16.12 9.86 4.72
CA ASN A 234 -16.17 9.87 6.19
C ASN A 234 -15.26 8.81 6.82
N VAL A 235 -14.78 7.84 6.03
CA VAL A 235 -13.88 6.80 6.54
C VAL A 235 -12.46 7.34 6.76
N PRO A 236 -11.69 6.79 7.72
CA PRO A 236 -10.32 7.20 7.99
C PRO A 236 -9.42 7.11 6.76
N ILE A 237 -8.47 8.05 6.65
CA ILE A 237 -7.49 8.11 5.56
C ILE A 237 -6.10 7.78 6.10
N ILE A 238 -5.36 6.94 5.38
CA ILE A 238 -3.94 6.67 5.61
C ILE A 238 -3.16 7.35 4.49
N GLY A 239 -2.38 8.37 4.84
CA GLY A 239 -1.58 9.15 3.88
C GLY A 239 -0.23 8.49 3.61
N MET A 240 0.18 8.40 2.33
CA MET A 240 1.51 7.96 1.92
C MET A 240 1.96 8.64 0.64
N GLY A 241 3.28 8.79 0.51
CA GLY A 241 3.94 9.35 -0.67
C GLY A 241 4.95 10.43 -0.30
N GLY A 242 6.23 10.12 -0.46
CA GLY A 242 7.34 11.03 -0.28
C GLY A 242 7.60 11.51 1.15
N ILE A 243 7.11 10.81 2.15
CA ILE A 243 7.38 11.09 3.58
C ILE A 243 8.80 10.68 3.90
N GLU A 244 9.64 11.62 4.32
CA GLU A 244 11.03 11.42 4.76
C GLU A 244 11.26 11.94 6.18
N THR A 245 10.57 12.98 6.58
CA THR A 245 10.75 13.70 7.85
C THR A 245 9.48 13.64 8.70
N ALA A 246 9.62 14.03 9.96
CA ALA A 246 8.48 14.19 10.85
C ALA A 246 7.51 15.30 10.35
N GLU A 247 8.07 16.34 9.75
CA GLU A 247 7.31 17.46 9.18
C GLU A 247 6.41 16.98 8.03
N ASP A 248 6.92 16.12 7.13
CA ASP A 248 6.13 15.53 6.05
C ASP A 248 4.97 14.67 6.61
N ALA A 249 5.24 13.89 7.66
CA ALA A 249 4.21 13.11 8.33
C ALA A 249 3.13 14.01 8.96
N ILE A 250 3.53 15.10 9.61
CA ILE A 250 2.62 16.08 10.21
C ILE A 250 1.79 16.77 9.11
N GLU A 251 2.40 17.12 7.97
CA GLU A 251 1.68 17.69 6.83
C GLU A 251 0.54 16.78 6.35
N MET A 252 0.79 15.47 6.23
CA MET A 252 -0.25 14.49 5.89
C MET A 252 -1.38 14.44 6.93
N LEU A 253 -1.05 14.48 8.23
CA LEU A 253 -2.04 14.48 9.29
C LEU A 253 -2.88 15.78 9.29
N LEU A 254 -2.26 16.93 9.02
CA LEU A 254 -2.94 18.23 8.95
C LEU A 254 -3.94 18.31 7.80
N VAL A 255 -3.72 17.62 6.71
CA VAL A 255 -4.64 17.59 5.56
C VAL A 255 -5.71 16.50 5.66
N GLY A 256 -5.78 15.79 6.80
CA GLY A 256 -6.89 14.89 7.14
C GLY A 256 -6.55 13.41 7.20
N ALA A 257 -5.28 13.02 7.10
CA ALA A 257 -4.89 11.63 7.37
C ALA A 257 -5.01 11.30 8.87
N SER A 258 -5.47 10.10 9.18
CA SER A 258 -5.52 9.54 10.54
C SER A 258 -4.22 8.80 10.90
N ALA A 259 -3.53 8.28 9.90
CA ALA A 259 -2.23 7.61 10.01
C ALA A 259 -1.42 7.87 8.74
N VAL A 260 -0.12 7.57 8.79
CA VAL A 260 0.80 7.76 7.67
C VAL A 260 1.61 6.49 7.40
N SER A 261 1.92 6.22 6.12
CA SER A 261 2.78 5.10 5.74
C SER A 261 4.06 5.59 5.06
N VAL A 262 5.20 5.18 5.61
CA VAL A 262 6.54 5.51 5.09
C VAL A 262 6.99 4.44 4.11
N GLY A 263 7.38 4.84 2.92
CA GLY A 263 7.78 3.95 1.82
C GLY A 263 9.25 4.07 1.46
N THR A 264 9.55 4.80 0.40
CA THR A 264 10.90 4.92 -0.21
C THR A 264 11.98 5.31 0.79
N ALA A 265 11.67 6.12 1.79
CA ALA A 265 12.62 6.51 2.83
C ALA A 265 13.19 5.29 3.60
N ASN A 266 12.46 4.18 3.72
CA ASN A 266 12.97 2.95 4.36
C ASN A 266 14.25 2.38 3.71
N PHE A 267 14.61 2.83 2.49
CA PHE A 267 15.80 2.32 1.79
C PHE A 267 17.07 3.10 2.12
N TYR A 268 16.98 4.30 2.73
CA TYR A 268 18.14 5.17 2.93
C TYR A 268 18.08 6.04 4.20
N ASN A 269 17.01 6.01 4.98
CA ASN A 269 16.87 6.81 6.20
C ASN A 269 16.37 5.95 7.38
#